data_dd0d944f841bda393ed3d2bed18fe592
#
_entry.id   dd0d944f841bda393ed3d2bed18fe592
#
_cell.length_a   1.000
_cell.length_b   1.000
_cell.length_c   1.000
_cell.angle_alpha   90.00
_cell.angle_beta   90.00
_cell.angle_gamma   90.00
#
_symmetry.space_group_name_H-M   'P 1'
#
loop_
_entity.id
_entity.type
_entity.pdbx_description
1 polymer ?
#
loop_
_entity_poly.entity_id
_entity_poly.type
_entity_poly.pdbx_seq_one_letter_code
_entity_poly.pdbx_strand_id
1 'polypeptide(L)'
;MEIETEYVPEVEASSESLRKTNVSLYFKNKQSNLIDKVNILIDSKKLIKDPYNEILTMLINDHEDENLVSVFPENCIYPEVTFDNGTVKVDFKGDTRLLDENVNIDEIKKVLNDSLKQFNEVENVVLLVNSNEL
;
A
#
# COMPACT_ATOMS: atom_id res chain seq x y z
N MET A 1 33.77 -2.54 11.57
CA MET A 1 33.89 -2.61 12.56
C MET A 1 33.75 -3.05 13.12
N GLU A 2 33.27 -2.75 12.66
CA GLU A 2 33.22 -2.84 13.66
C GLU A 2 32.90 -3.25 14.15
N ILE A 3 32.73 -3.38 13.97
CA ILE A 3 32.54 -3.75 14.90
C ILE A 3 32.17 -4.19 15.27
N GLU A 4 31.96 -4.17 15.06
CA GLU A 4 31.68 -4.46 15.95
C GLU A 4 31.22 -4.80 16.37
N THR A 5 31.16 -4.92 16.21
CA THR A 5 30.80 -5.21 17.03
C THR A 5 30.30 -5.47 17.43
N GLU A 6 30.16 -5.32 17.49
CA GLU A 6 29.66 -5.36 18.32
C GLU A 6 29.14 -5.21 18.82
N TYR A 7 28.94 -5.14 18.99
CA TYR A 7 28.39 -4.85 19.90
C TYR A 7 27.84 -4.58 20.19
N VAL A 8 27.89 -4.09 20.05
CA VAL A 8 27.62 -3.49 20.62
C VAL A 8 26.68 -3.35 20.99
N PRO A 9 26.21 -2.98 21.84
CA PRO A 9 25.03 -2.99 22.36
C PRO A 9 24.07 -2.00 22.38
N GLU A 10 23.50 -1.22 23.17
CA GLU A 10 22.54 -0.26 23.13
C GLU A 10 22.42 0.37 21.85
N VAL A 11 23.42 0.49 21.26
CA VAL A 11 23.51 0.97 19.92
C VAL A 11 22.72 0.09 18.99
N GLU A 12 22.58 -1.15 19.32
CA GLU A 12 21.83 -2.06 18.51
C GLU A 12 20.37 -1.76 18.44
N ALA A 13 19.78 -1.28 19.52
CA ALA A 13 18.40 -0.88 19.49
C ALA A 13 18.18 0.24 18.48
N SER A 14 19.11 1.18 18.41
CA SER A 14 19.05 2.25 17.42
C SER A 14 19.13 1.74 16.01
N SER A 15 20.03 0.81 15.76
CA SER A 15 20.17 0.22 14.45
C SER A 15 18.90 -0.46 14.00
N GLU A 16 18.25 -1.14 14.91
CA GLU A 16 17.02 -1.82 14.61
C GLU A 16 15.91 -0.85 14.26
N SER A 17 15.83 0.27 14.95
CA SER A 17 14.80 1.26 14.66
C SER A 17 15.01 1.93 13.31
N LEU A 18 16.20 1.83 12.73
CA LEU A 18 16.50 2.39 11.42
C LEU A 18 16.34 1.37 10.30
N ARG A 19 15.93 0.16 10.62
CA ARG A 19 15.77 -0.86 9.60
C ARG A 19 14.67 -0.48 8.63
N LYS A 20 14.93 -0.67 7.34
CA LYS A 20 13.99 -0.36 6.28
C LYS A 20 13.65 -1.62 5.51
N THR A 21 12.46 -1.64 4.95
CA THR A 21 12.00 -2.73 4.10
C THR A 21 11.58 -2.16 2.77
N ASN A 22 11.96 -2.85 1.69
CA ASN A 22 11.60 -2.45 0.34
C ASN A 22 10.20 -2.95 0.04
N VAL A 23 9.31 -2.04 -0.37
CA VAL A 23 7.96 -2.42 -0.78
C VAL A 23 7.68 -1.90 -2.17
N SER A 24 6.78 -2.56 -2.88
CA SER A 24 6.38 -2.17 -4.22
C SER A 24 5.03 -1.47 -4.16
N LEU A 25 4.94 -0.32 -4.82
CA LEU A 25 3.71 0.43 -4.98
C LEU A 25 3.44 0.62 -6.46
N TYR A 26 2.21 0.88 -6.81
CA TYR A 26 1.80 1.02 -8.21
C TYR A 26 1.03 2.30 -8.40
N PHE A 27 1.51 3.12 -9.33
CA PHE A 27 0.91 4.42 -9.63
C PHE A 27 0.71 4.56 -11.12
N LYS A 28 -0.19 5.46 -11.49
CA LYS A 28 -0.45 5.73 -12.90
C LYS A 28 0.50 6.79 -13.42
N ASN A 29 1.15 6.51 -14.54
CA ASN A 29 2.04 7.46 -15.18
C ASN A 29 1.20 8.38 -16.09
N LYS A 30 1.28 9.70 -15.84
CA LYS A 30 0.48 10.67 -16.60
C LYS A 30 0.84 10.72 -18.07
N GLN A 31 2.09 10.44 -18.40
CA GLN A 31 2.55 10.54 -19.78
C GLN A 31 2.19 9.31 -20.60
N SER A 32 2.44 8.13 -20.06
CA SER A 32 2.18 6.88 -20.76
C SER A 32 0.76 6.38 -20.56
N ASN A 33 0.10 6.85 -19.53
CA ASN A 33 -1.23 6.39 -19.09
C ASN A 33 -1.24 4.92 -18.67
N LEU A 34 -0.07 4.40 -18.30
CA LEU A 34 0.11 3.02 -17.85
C LEU A 34 0.45 3.01 -16.37
N ILE A 35 0.33 1.83 -15.75
CA ILE A 35 0.67 1.64 -14.35
C ILE A 35 2.16 1.34 -14.24
N ASP A 36 2.85 2.14 -13.43
CA ASP A 36 4.27 1.94 -13.15
C ASP A 36 4.46 1.39 -11.75
N LYS A 37 5.41 0.48 -11.63
CA LYS A 37 5.81 -0.08 -10.35
C LYS A 37 6.91 0.77 -9.76
N VAL A 38 6.75 1.16 -8.51
CA VAL A 38 7.73 1.97 -7.77
C VAL A 38 8.16 1.22 -6.53
N ASN A 39 9.47 1.08 -6.33
CA ASN A 39 9.99 0.45 -5.12
C ASN A 39 10.44 1.54 -4.16
N ILE A 40 9.96 1.47 -2.92
CA ILE A 40 10.36 2.42 -1.90
C ILE A 40 10.78 1.70 -0.64
N LEU A 41 11.58 2.40 0.17
CA LEU A 41 12.01 1.89 1.47
C LEU A 41 11.16 2.54 2.55
N ILE A 42 10.57 1.73 3.40
CA ILE A 42 9.82 2.25 4.53
C ILE A 42 10.30 1.59 5.83
N ASP A 43 9.98 2.24 6.93
CA ASP A 43 10.36 1.73 8.25
C ASP A 43 9.70 0.36 8.45
N SER A 44 10.53 -0.64 8.74
CA SER A 44 10.05 -2.01 8.92
C SER A 44 9.04 -2.13 10.05
N LYS A 45 9.14 -1.27 11.07
CA LYS A 45 8.19 -1.28 12.18
C LYS A 45 6.77 -0.99 11.75
N LYS A 46 6.62 -0.11 10.76
CA LYS A 46 5.30 0.24 10.25
C LYS A 46 4.65 -0.96 9.57
N LEU A 47 5.45 -1.76 8.87
CA LEU A 47 4.95 -2.95 8.21
C LEU A 47 4.57 -4.04 9.19
N ILE A 48 5.31 -4.14 10.30
CA ILE A 48 4.99 -5.14 11.31
C ILE A 48 3.68 -4.81 12.00
N LYS A 49 3.45 -3.52 12.26
CA LYS A 49 2.28 -3.09 13.01
C LYS A 49 1.00 -3.19 12.17
N ASP A 50 1.03 -2.68 10.95
CA ASP A 50 -0.17 -2.64 10.12
C ASP A 50 0.23 -2.52 8.64
N PRO A 51 0.65 -3.64 8.04
CA PRO A 51 1.21 -3.59 6.70
C PRO A 51 0.21 -3.14 5.64
N TYR A 52 -1.05 -3.56 5.77
CA TYR A 52 -2.02 -3.29 4.71
C TYR A 52 -2.45 -1.84 4.69
N ASN A 53 -2.69 -1.26 5.85
CA ASN A 53 -3.03 0.17 5.93
C ASN A 53 -1.87 1.05 5.50
N GLU A 54 -0.63 0.66 5.81
CA GLU A 54 0.54 1.42 5.35
C GLU A 54 0.59 1.46 3.83
N ILE A 55 0.39 0.32 3.19
CA ILE A 55 0.40 0.26 1.74
C ILE A 55 -0.76 1.07 1.15
N LEU A 56 -1.96 0.92 1.71
CA LEU A 56 -3.13 1.65 1.22
C LEU A 56 -2.96 3.16 1.36
N THR A 57 -2.41 3.61 2.47
CA THR A 57 -2.16 5.03 2.70
C THR A 57 -1.25 5.59 1.61
N MET A 58 -0.19 4.86 1.28
CA MET A 58 0.73 5.32 0.25
C MET A 58 0.13 5.25 -1.16
N LEU A 59 -0.71 4.26 -1.43
CA LEU A 59 -1.35 4.13 -2.74
C LEU A 59 -2.40 5.22 -2.99
N ILE A 60 -3.10 5.63 -1.94
CA ILE A 60 -4.16 6.63 -2.07
C ILE A 60 -3.59 8.02 -2.22
N ASN A 61 -2.46 8.29 -1.57
CA ASN A 61 -1.80 9.60 -1.68
C ASN A 61 -0.95 9.65 -2.94
N ASP A 62 -0.80 10.83 -3.52
CA ASP A 62 0.03 11.01 -4.70
C ASP A 62 1.49 10.76 -4.37
N HIS A 63 2.21 10.20 -5.33
CA HIS A 63 3.64 10.00 -5.22
C HIS A 63 4.37 11.35 -5.38
N GLU A 64 5.59 11.43 -4.85
CA GLU A 64 6.40 12.64 -4.98
C GLU A 64 6.73 13.00 -6.42
N ASP A 65 6.83 12.01 -7.29
CA ASP A 65 7.10 12.24 -8.71
C ASP A 65 5.84 12.82 -9.37
N GLU A 66 5.98 13.99 -9.96
CA GLU A 66 4.85 14.70 -10.57
C GLU A 66 4.20 13.92 -11.71
N ASN A 67 4.92 12.99 -12.32
CA ASN A 67 4.38 12.18 -13.41
C ASN A 67 3.57 10.99 -12.93
N LEU A 68 3.56 10.72 -11.63
CA LEU A 68 2.88 9.57 -11.06
C LEU A 68 1.73 10.02 -10.17
N VAL A 69 0.56 9.44 -10.40
CA VAL A 69 -0.63 9.77 -9.61
C VAL A 69 -1.28 8.50 -9.11
N SER A 70 -2.04 8.64 -8.03
CA SER A 70 -2.81 7.55 -7.48
C SER A 70 -3.90 7.13 -8.46
N VAL A 71 -4.19 5.83 -8.53
CA VAL A 71 -5.32 5.32 -9.32
C VAL A 71 -6.65 5.56 -8.61
N PHE A 72 -6.61 5.95 -7.33
CA PHE A 72 -7.84 6.21 -6.57
C PHE A 72 -8.33 7.63 -6.83
N PRO A 73 -9.65 7.88 -6.71
CA PRO A 73 -10.20 9.23 -6.89
C PRO A 73 -9.61 10.20 -5.88
N GLU A 74 -9.50 11.47 -6.28
CA GLU A 74 -9.04 12.51 -5.38
C GLU A 74 -10.00 12.65 -4.20
N ASN A 75 -9.42 12.88 -3.02
CA ASN A 75 -10.18 13.11 -1.79
C ASN A 75 -11.06 11.93 -1.38
N CYS A 76 -10.75 10.73 -1.84
CA CYS A 76 -11.50 9.57 -1.38
C CYS A 76 -11.16 9.32 0.09
N ILE A 77 -12.11 8.75 0.82
CA ILE A 77 -11.93 8.43 2.23
C ILE A 77 -11.07 7.16 2.31
N TYR A 78 -10.21 7.07 3.33
CA TYR A 78 -9.42 5.87 3.51
C TYR A 78 -10.35 4.70 3.84
N PRO A 79 -10.09 3.54 3.27
CA PRO A 79 -10.95 2.38 3.48
C PRO A 79 -10.70 1.73 4.82
N GLU A 80 -11.66 0.95 5.24
CA GLU A 80 -11.47 0.01 6.34
C GLU A 80 -10.81 -1.23 5.76
N VAL A 81 -9.66 -1.62 6.30
CA VAL A 81 -8.90 -2.75 5.80
C VAL A 81 -8.88 -3.85 6.84
N THR A 82 -9.32 -5.03 6.46
CA THR A 82 -9.32 -6.19 7.37
C THR A 82 -8.63 -7.36 6.69
N PHE A 83 -8.01 -8.21 7.50
CA PHE A 83 -7.37 -9.43 7.02
C PHE A 83 -7.92 -10.60 7.79
N ASP A 84 -8.38 -11.63 7.08
CA ASP A 84 -8.90 -12.82 7.72
C ASP A 84 -8.68 -14.00 6.78
N ASN A 85 -7.99 -15.01 7.27
CA ASN A 85 -7.85 -16.28 6.58
C ASN A 85 -7.35 -16.14 5.14
N GLY A 86 -6.31 -15.34 4.97
CA GLY A 86 -5.67 -15.14 3.66
C GLY A 86 -6.34 -14.09 2.78
N THR A 87 -7.43 -13.50 3.21
CA THR A 87 -8.16 -12.51 2.42
C THR A 87 -8.06 -11.13 3.05
N VAL A 88 -7.63 -10.15 2.25
CA VAL A 88 -7.65 -8.74 2.63
C VAL A 88 -8.89 -8.11 2.01
N LYS A 89 -9.73 -7.52 2.85
CA LYS A 89 -10.90 -6.78 2.39
C LYS A 89 -10.64 -5.30 2.53
N VAL A 90 -10.82 -4.57 1.45
CA VAL A 90 -10.63 -3.12 1.39
C VAL A 90 -12.00 -2.52 1.13
N ASP A 91 -12.60 -1.94 2.17
CA ASP A 91 -13.99 -1.47 2.12
C ASP A 91 -14.06 0.05 2.29
N PHE A 92 -14.50 0.73 1.24
CA PHE A 92 -14.65 2.19 1.26
C PHE A 92 -16.04 2.54 1.80
N LYS A 93 -16.14 2.60 3.12
CA LYS A 93 -17.40 2.89 3.81
C LYS A 93 -17.67 4.38 3.82
N GLY A 94 -18.89 4.74 3.42
CA GLY A 94 -19.31 6.13 3.40
C GLY A 94 -18.78 6.94 2.23
N ASP A 95 -18.14 6.29 1.28
CA ASP A 95 -17.58 6.96 0.11
C ASP A 95 -17.99 6.22 -1.15
N THR A 96 -18.75 6.90 -2.01
CA THR A 96 -19.23 6.29 -3.25
C THR A 96 -18.47 6.76 -4.48
N ARG A 97 -17.33 7.44 -4.29
CA ARG A 97 -16.56 7.93 -5.44
C ARG A 97 -16.08 6.83 -6.36
N LEU A 98 -15.83 5.64 -5.83
CA LEU A 98 -15.40 4.51 -6.64
C LEU A 98 -16.50 4.02 -7.57
N LEU A 99 -17.76 4.38 -7.30
CA LEU A 99 -18.88 3.99 -8.15
C LEU A 99 -19.11 4.96 -9.31
N ASP A 100 -18.33 6.04 -9.35
CA ASP A 100 -18.42 7.01 -10.43
C ASP A 100 -18.00 6.36 -11.74
N GLU A 101 -18.73 6.63 -12.81
CA GLU A 101 -18.46 6.01 -14.11
C GLU A 101 -17.10 6.36 -14.69
N ASN A 102 -16.49 7.45 -14.23
CA ASN A 102 -15.16 7.85 -14.70
C ASN A 102 -14.04 7.09 -14.01
N VAL A 103 -14.35 6.31 -13.00
CA VAL A 103 -13.36 5.56 -12.24
C VAL A 103 -13.12 4.20 -12.88
N ASN A 104 -11.86 3.88 -13.12
CA ASN A 104 -11.51 2.58 -13.69
C ASN A 104 -11.33 1.56 -12.55
N ILE A 105 -12.39 0.84 -12.24
CA ILE A 105 -12.39 -0.13 -11.15
C ILE A 105 -11.42 -1.28 -11.41
N ASP A 106 -11.30 -1.73 -12.65
CA ASP A 106 -10.39 -2.82 -12.98
C ASP A 106 -8.95 -2.45 -12.70
N GLU A 107 -8.60 -1.19 -12.99
CA GLU A 107 -7.26 -0.69 -12.70
C GLU A 107 -7.00 -0.63 -11.20
N ILE A 108 -7.98 -0.18 -10.43
CA ILE A 108 -7.88 -0.14 -8.97
C ILE A 108 -7.72 -1.55 -8.41
N LYS A 109 -8.52 -2.49 -8.88
CA LYS A 109 -8.42 -3.89 -8.44
C LYS A 109 -7.04 -4.47 -8.73
N LYS A 110 -6.51 -4.18 -9.91
CA LYS A 110 -5.20 -4.67 -10.29
C LYS A 110 -4.12 -4.11 -9.38
N VAL A 111 -4.16 -2.81 -9.12
CA VAL A 111 -3.19 -2.16 -8.24
C VAL A 111 -3.27 -2.73 -6.83
N LEU A 112 -4.49 -2.93 -6.31
CA LEU A 112 -4.66 -3.51 -4.99
C LEU A 112 -4.14 -4.94 -4.93
N ASN A 113 -4.46 -5.75 -5.93
CA ASN A 113 -3.96 -7.12 -5.98
C ASN A 113 -2.44 -7.17 -6.00
N ASP A 114 -1.84 -6.42 -6.91
CA ASP A 114 -0.38 -6.45 -7.07
C ASP A 114 0.32 -5.92 -5.83
N SER A 115 -0.25 -4.89 -5.20
CA SER A 115 0.35 -4.26 -4.03
C SER A 115 0.22 -5.12 -2.78
N LEU A 116 -0.94 -5.71 -2.54
CA LEU A 116 -1.19 -6.45 -1.31
C LEU A 116 -0.70 -7.90 -1.39
N LYS A 117 -0.71 -8.49 -2.56
CA LYS A 117 -0.21 -9.85 -2.72
C LYS A 117 1.31 -9.94 -2.66
N GLN A 118 2.01 -8.83 -2.55
CA GLN A 118 3.44 -8.90 -2.28
C GLN A 118 3.71 -9.51 -0.90
N PHE A 119 2.72 -9.50 -0.02
CA PHE A 119 2.82 -10.17 1.28
C PHE A 119 2.40 -11.63 1.11
N ASN A 120 3.26 -12.54 1.57
CA ASN A 120 3.07 -13.98 1.34
C ASN A 120 1.79 -14.56 1.91
N GLU A 121 1.29 -13.97 2.99
CA GLU A 121 0.07 -14.47 3.64
C GLU A 121 -1.21 -14.08 2.90
N VAL A 122 -1.13 -13.13 1.96
CA VAL A 122 -2.31 -12.65 1.24
C VAL A 122 -2.57 -13.53 0.03
N GLU A 123 -3.72 -14.20 0.05
CA GLU A 123 -4.14 -15.06 -1.06
C GLU A 123 -5.18 -14.39 -1.93
N ASN A 124 -6.06 -13.58 -1.32
CA ASN A 124 -7.13 -12.90 -2.03
C ASN A 124 -7.26 -11.47 -1.57
N VAL A 125 -7.65 -10.59 -2.48
CA VAL A 125 -7.93 -9.19 -2.18
C VAL A 125 -9.31 -8.86 -2.72
N VAL A 126 -10.17 -8.30 -1.86
CA VAL A 126 -11.56 -7.98 -2.21
C VAL A 126 -11.77 -6.49 -2.04
N LEU A 127 -12.28 -5.84 -3.06
CA LEU A 127 -12.61 -4.42 -3.04
C LEU A 127 -14.12 -4.26 -2.83
N LEU A 128 -14.48 -3.46 -1.80
CA LEU A 128 -15.89 -3.23 -1.48
C LEU A 128 -16.16 -1.73 -1.35
N VAL A 129 -17.40 -1.36 -1.58
CA VAL A 129 -17.91 -0.03 -1.26
C VAL A 129 -19.17 -0.24 -0.43
N ASN A 130 -19.19 0.31 0.78
CA ASN A 130 -20.28 0.14 1.74
C ASN A 130 -20.67 -1.33 1.88
N SER A 131 -19.64 -2.17 2.04
CA SER A 131 -19.77 -3.62 2.25
C SER A 131 -20.26 -4.40 1.03
N ASN A 132 -20.38 -3.75 -0.12
CA ASN A 132 -20.78 -4.42 -1.36
C ASN A 132 -19.55 -4.62 -2.25
N GLU A 133 -19.31 -5.85 -2.65
CA GLU A 133 -18.16 -6.20 -3.49
C GLU A 133 -18.32 -5.62 -4.90
N LEU A 134 -17.22 -5.06 -5.40
CA LEU A 134 -17.20 -4.50 -6.75
C LEU A 134 -16.71 -5.49 -7.79
#